data_9288796f5ea1c371b468e561d1c3a5e8
#
_entry.id   9288796f5ea1c371b468e561d1c3a5e8
#
_cell.length_a   1.000
_cell.length_b   1.000
_cell.length_c   1.000
_cell.angle_alpha   90.00
_cell.angle_beta   90.00
_cell.angle_gamma   90.00
#
_symmetry.space_group_name_H-M   'P 1'
#
loop_
_entity.id
_entity.type
_entity.pdbx_description
1 polymer ?
#
loop_
_entity_poly.entity_id
_entity_poly.type
_entity_poly.pdbx_seq_one_letter_code
_entity_poly.pdbx_strand_id
1 'polypeptide(L)'
;YASVKYSKSLAVSDCALSLSIITAFIGVLFIVKPTGNMNLIPALIGLMGGLGAGLAYTYVRSLGQQGIAGPFIVFFFSAFSCVVLLPFLIFDFHPMTWVQLGTLLLAGLSAAGGQFTITAAYCYAPAREISVFDYFQIPFSALLGFIIFGQIPDWLSWIGYAIICGTAIAMFLRTTRTEKA
;
A
#
# COMPACT_ATOMS: atom_id res chain seq x y z
N TYR A 1 9.57 35.85 -14.57
CA TYR A 1 8.15 35.48 -14.78
C TYR A 1 7.97 33.96 -14.86
N ALA A 2 8.87 33.23 -15.55
CA ALA A 2 8.82 31.76 -15.65
C ALA A 2 9.07 31.05 -14.30
N SER A 3 9.99 31.53 -13.48
CA SER A 3 10.30 30.93 -12.17
C SER A 3 9.14 31.06 -11.17
N VAL A 4 8.41 32.17 -11.18
CA VAL A 4 7.25 32.40 -10.33
C VAL A 4 6.06 31.53 -10.76
N LYS A 5 5.87 31.33 -12.07
CA LYS A 5 4.84 30.44 -12.62
C LYS A 5 5.14 28.97 -12.28
N TYR A 6 6.41 28.57 -12.35
CA TYR A 6 6.86 27.22 -11.98
C TYR A 6 6.69 26.95 -10.48
N SER A 7 7.09 27.91 -9.63
CA SER A 7 6.89 27.80 -8.17
C SER A 7 5.39 27.71 -7.77
N LYS A 8 4.51 28.50 -8.40
CA LYS A 8 3.07 28.40 -8.18
C LYS A 8 2.49 27.05 -8.65
N SER A 9 2.96 26.52 -9.77
CA SER A 9 2.53 25.22 -10.27
C SER A 9 2.94 24.08 -9.32
N LEU A 10 4.13 24.12 -8.75
CA LEU A 10 4.58 23.16 -7.73
C LEU A 10 3.75 23.27 -6.46
N ALA A 11 3.53 24.46 -5.92
CA ALA A 11 2.76 24.67 -4.70
C ALA A 11 1.29 24.21 -4.83
N VAL A 12 0.66 24.41 -5.99
CA VAL A 12 -0.69 23.92 -6.29
C VAL A 12 -0.72 22.39 -6.42
N SER A 13 0.34 21.80 -6.97
CA SER A 13 0.50 20.34 -7.05
C SER A 13 0.62 19.72 -5.65
N ASP A 14 1.42 20.32 -4.77
CA ASP A 14 1.64 19.82 -3.41
C ASP A 14 0.39 19.95 -2.53
N CYS A 15 -0.34 21.05 -2.65
CA CYS A 15 -1.61 21.24 -1.97
C CYS A 15 -2.67 20.22 -2.41
N ALA A 16 -2.75 19.95 -3.72
CA ALA A 16 -3.68 18.97 -4.25
C ALA A 16 -3.32 17.53 -3.83
N LEU A 17 -2.01 17.22 -3.73
CA LEU A 17 -1.55 15.94 -3.23
C LEU A 17 -1.92 15.75 -1.75
N SER A 18 -1.64 16.76 -0.92
CA SER A 18 -2.00 16.74 0.50
C SER A 18 -3.50 16.57 0.72
N LEU A 19 -4.32 17.28 -0.05
CA LEU A 19 -5.78 17.15 0.01
C LEU A 19 -6.24 15.75 -0.39
N SER A 20 -5.65 15.15 -1.40
CA SER A 20 -5.97 13.79 -1.84
C SER A 20 -5.62 12.75 -0.77
N ILE A 21 -4.47 12.91 -0.10
CA ILE A 21 -4.07 12.03 1.02
C ILE A 21 -5.08 12.13 2.17
N ILE A 22 -5.47 13.34 2.56
CA ILE A 22 -6.45 13.56 3.63
C ILE A 22 -7.80 12.94 3.24
N THR A 23 -8.25 13.13 2.01
CA THR A 23 -9.53 12.58 1.52
C THR A 23 -9.50 11.06 1.49
N ALA A 24 -8.41 10.45 1.03
CA ALA A 24 -8.24 9.00 1.06
C ALA A 24 -8.24 8.47 2.51
N PHE A 25 -7.58 9.16 3.43
CA PHE A 25 -7.58 8.80 4.84
C PHE A 25 -8.99 8.84 5.47
N ILE A 26 -9.79 9.85 5.13
CA ILE A 26 -11.21 9.92 5.52
C ILE A 26 -11.96 8.70 4.98
N GLY A 27 -11.75 8.31 3.72
CA GLY A 27 -12.33 7.10 3.14
C GLY A 27 -11.97 5.83 3.93
N VAL A 28 -10.72 5.71 4.37
CA VAL A 28 -10.28 4.59 5.22
C VAL A 28 -11.00 4.59 6.56
N LEU A 29 -11.24 5.75 7.18
CA LEU A 29 -11.98 5.85 8.44
C LEU A 29 -13.43 5.34 8.31
N PHE A 30 -14.07 5.56 7.17
CA PHE A 30 -15.42 5.00 6.90
C PHE A 30 -15.41 3.48 6.79
N ILE A 31 -14.31 2.87 6.33
CA ILE A 31 -14.16 1.41 6.23
C ILE A 31 -13.83 0.81 7.60
N VAL A 32 -12.84 1.37 8.30
CA VAL A 32 -12.33 0.85 9.57
C VAL A 32 -13.32 1.09 10.72
N LYS A 33 -14.09 2.19 10.66
CA LYS A 33 -15.09 2.58 11.69
C LYS A 33 -14.54 2.50 13.09
N PRO A 34 -13.61 3.41 13.46
CA PRO A 34 -13.05 3.41 14.79
C PRO A 34 -14.17 3.60 15.83
N THR A 35 -14.52 2.53 16.53
CA THR A 35 -15.44 2.56 17.67
C THR A 35 -14.67 2.95 18.93
N GLY A 36 -15.35 3.61 19.89
CA GLY A 36 -14.69 4.12 21.09
C GLY A 36 -13.98 3.08 21.98
N ASN A 37 -14.16 1.78 21.71
CA ASN A 37 -13.50 0.66 22.38
C ASN A 37 -12.28 0.12 21.58
N MET A 38 -11.78 0.81 20.57
CA MET A 38 -10.58 0.35 19.87
C MET A 38 -9.36 0.43 20.79
N ASN A 39 -8.66 -0.71 20.93
CA ASN A 39 -7.36 -0.72 21.57
C ASN A 39 -6.40 0.17 20.77
N LEU A 40 -5.90 1.22 21.42
CA LEU A 40 -5.01 2.19 20.78
C LEU A 40 -3.68 1.55 20.35
N ILE A 41 -3.21 0.55 21.08
CA ILE A 41 -1.92 -0.13 20.82
C ILE A 41 -1.88 -0.81 19.44
N PRO A 42 -2.83 -1.68 19.05
CA PRO A 42 -2.84 -2.25 17.70
C PRO A 42 -2.98 -1.19 16.60
N ALA A 43 -3.75 -0.12 16.83
CA ALA A 43 -3.90 0.97 15.86
C ALA A 43 -2.58 1.72 15.63
N LEU A 44 -1.82 2.01 16.69
CA LEU A 44 -0.50 2.62 16.60
C LEU A 44 0.51 1.72 15.92
N ILE A 45 0.50 0.41 16.22
CA ILE A 45 1.37 -0.58 15.55
C ILE A 45 1.07 -0.59 14.04
N GLY A 46 -0.20 -0.62 13.66
CA GLY A 46 -0.61 -0.56 12.25
C GLY A 46 -0.17 0.73 11.55
N LEU A 47 -0.30 1.88 12.22
CA LEU A 47 0.16 3.17 11.71
C LEU A 47 1.68 3.19 11.50
N MET A 48 2.45 2.70 12.47
CA MET A 48 3.91 2.58 12.37
C MET A 48 4.33 1.64 11.24
N GLY A 49 3.59 0.53 11.05
CA GLY A 49 3.78 -0.37 9.91
C GLY A 49 3.57 0.32 8.56
N GLY A 50 2.50 1.11 8.44
CA GLY A 50 2.21 1.89 7.23
C GLY A 50 3.28 2.95 6.92
N LEU A 51 3.73 3.69 7.94
CA LEU A 51 4.84 4.65 7.81
C LEU A 51 6.13 3.95 7.39
N GLY A 52 6.45 2.81 8.00
CA GLY A 52 7.61 1.99 7.64
C GLY A 52 7.57 1.52 6.20
N ALA A 53 6.42 1.07 5.72
CA ALA A 53 6.23 0.66 4.32
C ALA A 53 6.44 1.84 3.34
N GLY A 54 5.90 3.01 3.64
CA GLY A 54 6.10 4.21 2.82
C GLY A 54 7.57 4.62 2.72
N LEU A 55 8.31 4.57 3.83
CA LEU A 55 9.75 4.80 3.84
C LEU A 55 10.49 3.73 3.02
N ALA A 56 10.13 2.45 3.19
CA ALA A 56 10.75 1.35 2.46
C ALA A 56 10.62 1.53 0.94
N TYR A 57 9.44 1.88 0.43
CA TYR A 57 9.25 2.14 -1.00
C TYR A 57 10.06 3.34 -1.52
N THR A 58 10.26 4.36 -0.69
CA THR A 58 11.14 5.47 -1.04
C THR A 58 12.59 5.01 -1.20
N TYR A 59 13.09 4.14 -0.30
CA TYR A 59 14.41 3.53 -0.43
C TYR A 59 14.51 2.58 -1.62
N VAL A 60 13.49 1.76 -1.88
CA VAL A 60 13.43 0.89 -3.08
C VAL A 60 13.61 1.72 -4.34
N ARG A 61 12.94 2.87 -4.44
CA ARG A 61 13.12 3.81 -5.55
C ARG A 61 14.56 4.31 -5.67
N SER A 62 15.15 4.74 -4.57
CA SER A 62 16.53 5.23 -4.52
C SER A 62 17.53 4.15 -4.95
N LEU A 63 17.36 2.92 -4.50
CA LEU A 63 18.21 1.78 -4.87
C LEU A 63 18.05 1.41 -6.35
N GLY A 64 16.81 1.43 -6.87
CA GLY A 64 16.56 1.22 -8.29
C GLY A 64 17.24 2.27 -9.17
N GLN A 65 17.24 3.53 -8.76
CA GLN A 65 17.95 4.61 -9.47
C GLN A 65 19.48 4.44 -9.44
N GLN A 66 20.01 3.77 -8.43
CA GLN A 66 21.45 3.42 -8.36
C GLN A 66 21.79 2.16 -9.18
N GLY A 67 20.83 1.59 -9.92
CA GLY A 67 21.05 0.44 -10.78
C GLY A 67 20.99 -0.92 -10.06
N ILE A 68 20.53 -0.95 -8.80
CA ILE A 68 20.36 -2.20 -8.06
C ILE A 68 19.13 -2.91 -8.58
N ALA A 69 19.29 -4.18 -8.98
CA ALA A 69 18.21 -4.97 -9.54
C ALA A 69 17.09 -5.23 -8.52
N GLY A 70 15.83 -5.01 -8.91
CA GLY A 70 14.66 -5.23 -8.06
C GLY A 70 14.61 -6.59 -7.37
N PRO A 71 14.88 -7.72 -8.07
CA PRO A 71 14.95 -9.05 -7.45
C PRO A 71 15.98 -9.15 -6.30
N PHE A 72 17.11 -8.46 -6.39
CA PHE A 72 18.10 -8.42 -5.32
C PHE A 72 17.57 -7.70 -4.08
N ILE A 73 16.85 -6.58 -4.27
CA ILE A 73 16.21 -5.84 -3.19
C ILE A 73 15.19 -6.75 -2.47
N VAL A 74 14.33 -7.44 -3.24
CA VAL A 74 13.34 -8.37 -2.69
C VAL A 74 14.00 -9.51 -1.93
N PHE A 75 15.05 -10.11 -2.49
CA PHE A 75 15.79 -11.19 -1.83
C PHE A 75 16.36 -10.72 -0.49
N PHE A 76 17.02 -9.58 -0.46
CA PHE A 76 17.68 -9.08 0.75
C PHE A 76 16.70 -8.84 1.90
N PHE A 77 15.59 -8.11 1.64
CA PHE A 77 14.64 -7.84 2.72
C PHE A 77 13.84 -9.09 3.13
N SER A 78 13.57 -10.01 2.19
CA SER A 78 12.92 -11.28 2.51
C SER A 78 13.81 -12.16 3.36
N ALA A 79 15.10 -12.28 3.01
CA ALA A 79 16.07 -13.01 3.82
C ALA A 79 16.21 -12.42 5.23
N PHE A 80 16.29 -11.08 5.32
CA PHE A 80 16.32 -10.40 6.62
C PHE A 80 15.06 -10.70 7.45
N SER A 81 13.87 -10.60 6.83
CA SER A 81 12.61 -10.90 7.49
C SER A 81 12.54 -12.36 7.97
N CYS A 82 13.02 -13.30 7.17
CA CYS A 82 13.10 -14.71 7.57
C CYS A 82 14.00 -14.89 8.81
N VAL A 83 15.18 -14.26 8.82
CA VAL A 83 16.10 -14.34 9.97
C VAL A 83 15.48 -13.76 11.24
N VAL A 84 14.78 -12.62 11.14
CA VAL A 84 14.11 -11.98 12.28
C VAL A 84 12.94 -12.81 12.80
N LEU A 85 12.19 -13.47 11.91
CA LEU A 85 11.02 -14.26 12.28
C LEU A 85 11.38 -15.69 12.73
N LEU A 86 12.57 -16.19 12.38
CA LEU A 86 13.00 -17.54 12.72
C LEU A 86 12.94 -17.88 14.22
N PRO A 87 13.38 -17.01 15.14
CA PRO A 87 13.27 -17.27 16.58
C PRO A 87 11.82 -17.47 17.02
N PHE A 88 10.90 -16.63 16.54
CA PHE A 88 9.47 -16.74 16.88
C PHE A 88 8.90 -18.06 16.38
N LEU A 89 9.27 -18.49 15.15
CA LEU A 89 8.85 -19.76 14.62
C LEU A 89 9.36 -20.95 15.46
N ILE A 90 10.57 -20.88 15.97
CA ILE A 90 11.17 -21.97 16.78
C ILE A 90 10.53 -22.05 18.18
N PHE A 91 10.32 -20.89 18.82
CA PHE A 91 9.82 -20.86 20.22
C PHE A 91 8.29 -20.98 20.32
N ASP A 92 7.54 -20.61 19.28
CA ASP A 92 6.07 -20.60 19.30
C ASP A 92 5.50 -21.40 18.11
N PHE A 93 6.12 -22.55 17.80
CA PHE A 93 5.68 -23.38 16.70
C PHE A 93 4.37 -24.11 17.05
N HIS A 94 3.33 -23.84 16.28
CA HIS A 94 2.08 -24.58 16.37
C HIS A 94 1.96 -25.55 15.19
N PRO A 95 1.70 -26.86 15.44
CA PRO A 95 1.56 -27.82 14.36
C PRO A 95 0.35 -27.48 13.48
N MET A 96 0.59 -27.44 12.18
CA MET A 96 -0.42 -27.09 11.18
C MET A 96 -0.91 -28.33 10.42
N THR A 97 -2.18 -28.32 10.04
CA THR A 97 -2.74 -29.32 9.13
C THR A 97 -2.20 -29.13 7.70
N TRP A 98 -2.24 -30.18 6.90
CA TRP A 98 -1.80 -30.10 5.49
C TRP A 98 -2.56 -29.05 4.68
N VAL A 99 -3.83 -28.85 4.98
CA VAL A 99 -4.65 -27.80 4.33
C VAL A 99 -4.17 -26.39 4.72
N GLN A 100 -3.90 -26.17 6.00
CA GLN A 100 -3.35 -24.90 6.48
C GLN A 100 -1.97 -24.62 5.88
N LEU A 101 -1.09 -25.62 5.81
CA LEU A 101 0.20 -25.48 5.17
C LEU A 101 0.06 -25.13 3.68
N GLY A 102 -0.83 -25.82 2.96
CA GLY A 102 -1.10 -25.54 1.54
C GLY A 102 -1.62 -24.11 1.29
N THR A 103 -2.55 -23.65 2.12
CA THR A 103 -3.08 -22.28 2.03
C THR A 103 -2.03 -21.23 2.36
N LEU A 104 -1.16 -21.46 3.34
CA LEU A 104 -0.05 -20.56 3.67
C LEU A 104 0.99 -20.50 2.56
N LEU A 105 1.33 -21.63 1.93
CA LEU A 105 2.25 -21.66 0.78
C LEU A 105 1.65 -20.90 -0.41
N LEU A 106 0.36 -21.07 -0.69
CA LEU A 106 -0.33 -20.33 -1.76
C LEU A 106 -0.36 -18.82 -1.48
N ALA A 107 -0.65 -18.44 -0.24
CA ALA A 107 -0.61 -17.04 0.19
C ALA A 107 0.81 -16.46 0.05
N GLY A 108 1.83 -17.19 0.47
CA GLY A 108 3.23 -16.78 0.33
C GLY A 108 3.67 -16.63 -1.13
N LEU A 109 3.25 -17.54 -2.01
CA LEU A 109 3.53 -17.45 -3.44
C LEU A 109 2.86 -16.24 -4.07
N SER A 110 1.60 -15.98 -3.72
CA SER A 110 0.85 -14.80 -4.19
C SER A 110 1.48 -13.50 -3.68
N ALA A 111 1.89 -13.46 -2.41
CA ALA A 111 2.59 -12.33 -1.83
C ALA A 111 3.95 -12.07 -2.49
N ALA A 112 4.71 -13.13 -2.80
CA ALA A 112 5.98 -13.01 -3.52
C ALA A 112 5.77 -12.42 -4.92
N GLY A 113 4.77 -12.89 -5.68
CA GLY A 113 4.41 -12.33 -6.98
C GLY A 113 4.06 -10.84 -6.89
N GLY A 114 3.23 -10.46 -5.92
CA GLY A 114 2.90 -9.06 -5.66
C GLY A 114 4.12 -8.23 -5.28
N GLN A 115 5.01 -8.78 -4.46
CA GLN A 115 6.21 -8.07 -4.02
C GLN A 115 7.22 -7.82 -5.15
N PHE A 116 7.43 -8.80 -6.04
CA PHE A 116 8.29 -8.59 -7.21
C PHE A 116 7.73 -7.53 -8.15
N THR A 117 6.42 -7.55 -8.40
CA THR A 117 5.77 -6.58 -9.30
C THR A 117 5.78 -5.17 -8.73
N ILE A 118 5.45 -4.99 -7.44
CA ILE A 118 5.46 -3.67 -6.82
C ILE A 118 6.87 -3.11 -6.70
N THR A 119 7.86 -3.93 -6.35
CA THR A 119 9.27 -3.51 -6.30
C THR A 119 9.75 -3.06 -7.68
N ALA A 120 9.44 -3.81 -8.74
CA ALA A 120 9.76 -3.42 -10.10
C ALA A 120 9.09 -2.09 -10.46
N ALA A 121 7.82 -1.89 -10.14
CA ALA A 121 7.12 -0.64 -10.38
C ALA A 121 7.84 0.55 -9.72
N TYR A 122 8.18 0.46 -8.43
CA TYR A 122 8.89 1.52 -7.71
C TYR A 122 10.33 1.75 -8.21
N CYS A 123 11.00 0.76 -8.77
CA CYS A 123 12.30 0.96 -9.41
C CYS A 123 12.18 1.84 -10.68
N TYR A 124 11.12 1.67 -11.47
CA TYR A 124 10.96 2.36 -12.75
C TYR A 124 10.20 3.68 -12.67
N ALA A 125 9.24 3.82 -11.78
CA ALA A 125 8.39 5.00 -11.71
C ALA A 125 8.40 5.64 -10.30
N PRO A 126 8.15 6.97 -10.19
CA PRO A 126 8.10 7.65 -8.91
C PRO A 126 6.89 7.19 -8.07
N ALA A 127 7.07 7.17 -6.75
CA ALA A 127 6.04 6.74 -5.79
C ALA A 127 4.70 7.45 -5.99
N ARG A 128 4.73 8.72 -6.39
CA ARG A 128 3.55 9.54 -6.68
C ARG A 128 2.64 8.97 -7.78
N GLU A 129 3.21 8.31 -8.77
CA GLU A 129 2.48 7.69 -9.87
C GLU A 129 1.95 6.31 -9.49
N ILE A 130 2.76 5.55 -8.74
CA ILE A 130 2.44 4.17 -8.35
C ILE A 130 1.39 4.13 -7.26
N SER A 131 1.48 5.03 -6.26
CA SER A 131 0.57 5.06 -5.11
C SER A 131 -0.91 5.17 -5.49
N VAL A 132 -1.22 5.71 -6.67
CA VAL A 132 -2.60 5.73 -7.18
C VAL A 132 -3.12 4.31 -7.39
N PHE A 133 -2.28 3.41 -7.88
CA PHE A 133 -2.65 2.01 -8.11
C PHE A 133 -2.74 1.22 -6.81
N ASP A 134 -1.99 1.59 -5.78
CA ASP A 134 -2.06 0.96 -4.45
C ASP A 134 -3.46 1.13 -3.82
N TYR A 135 -4.17 2.20 -4.12
CA TYR A 135 -5.55 2.38 -3.64
C TYR A 135 -6.52 1.33 -4.20
N PHE A 136 -6.26 0.76 -5.37
CA PHE A 136 -7.10 -0.30 -5.93
C PHE A 136 -7.01 -1.62 -5.14
N GLN A 137 -5.97 -1.81 -4.35
CA GLN A 137 -5.86 -2.96 -3.45
C GLN A 137 -7.07 -3.09 -2.53
N ILE A 138 -7.63 -1.97 -2.07
CA ILE A 138 -8.75 -1.95 -1.11
C ILE A 138 -10.03 -2.53 -1.72
N PRO A 139 -10.55 -2.05 -2.86
CA PRO A 139 -11.74 -2.65 -3.47
C PRO A 139 -11.51 -4.07 -3.99
N PHE A 140 -10.31 -4.42 -4.47
CA PHE A 140 -9.99 -5.80 -4.84
C PHE A 140 -9.99 -6.74 -3.63
N SER A 141 -9.44 -6.31 -2.49
CA SER A 141 -9.48 -7.07 -1.23
C SER A 141 -10.91 -7.28 -0.75
N ALA A 142 -11.77 -6.26 -0.85
CA ALA A 142 -13.18 -6.35 -0.49
C ALA A 142 -13.94 -7.33 -1.42
N LEU A 143 -13.67 -7.28 -2.73
CA LEU A 143 -14.26 -8.19 -3.71
C LEU A 143 -13.87 -9.64 -3.42
N LEU A 144 -12.59 -9.91 -3.16
CA LEU A 144 -12.12 -11.25 -2.79
C LEU A 144 -12.69 -11.70 -1.46
N GLY A 145 -12.81 -10.81 -0.47
CA GLY A 145 -13.46 -11.08 0.82
C GLY A 145 -14.94 -11.49 0.64
N PHE A 146 -15.63 -10.83 -0.28
CA PHE A 146 -17.01 -11.21 -0.63
C PHE A 146 -17.08 -12.58 -1.34
N ILE A 147 -16.24 -12.83 -2.34
CA ILE A 147 -16.27 -14.07 -3.13
C ILE A 147 -15.86 -15.28 -2.28
N ILE A 148 -14.79 -15.16 -1.49
CA ILE A 148 -14.19 -16.29 -0.77
C ILE A 148 -14.84 -16.52 0.57
N PHE A 149 -15.15 -15.45 1.31
CA PHE A 149 -15.63 -15.51 2.69
C PHE A 149 -17.11 -15.11 2.86
N GLY A 150 -17.79 -14.68 1.79
CA GLY A 150 -19.17 -14.18 1.84
C GLY A 150 -19.33 -12.89 2.66
N GLN A 151 -18.25 -12.15 2.87
CA GLN A 151 -18.26 -10.90 3.64
C GLN A 151 -18.93 -9.80 2.83
N ILE A 152 -20.10 -9.37 3.26
CA ILE A 152 -20.82 -8.26 2.61
C ILE A 152 -20.40 -6.96 3.28
N PRO A 153 -19.77 -6.01 2.53
CA PRO A 153 -19.47 -4.69 3.06
C PRO A 153 -20.77 -3.97 3.43
N ASP A 154 -20.77 -3.31 4.55
CA ASP A 154 -21.91 -2.48 4.93
C ASP A 154 -21.94 -1.14 4.22
N TRP A 155 -23.02 -0.37 4.39
CA TRP A 155 -23.26 0.88 3.71
C TRP A 155 -22.11 1.91 3.87
N LEU A 156 -21.54 2.04 5.07
CA LEU A 156 -20.44 2.96 5.32
C LEU A 156 -19.17 2.56 4.58
N SER A 157 -18.88 1.26 4.49
CA SER A 157 -17.74 0.73 3.74
C SER A 157 -17.86 1.03 2.25
N TRP A 158 -19.08 0.97 1.67
CA TRP A 158 -19.31 1.38 0.28
C TRP A 158 -19.00 2.86 0.04
N ILE A 159 -19.36 3.74 0.97
CA ILE A 159 -18.99 5.16 0.90
C ILE A 159 -17.48 5.31 0.97
N GLY A 160 -16.81 4.60 1.88
CA GLY A 160 -15.35 4.60 1.99
C GLY A 160 -14.65 4.16 0.70
N TYR A 161 -15.11 3.08 0.06
CA TYR A 161 -14.58 2.62 -1.22
C TYR A 161 -14.79 3.66 -2.34
N ALA A 162 -15.96 4.29 -2.40
CA ALA A 162 -16.24 5.31 -3.39
C ALA A 162 -15.33 6.54 -3.22
N ILE A 163 -15.07 6.97 -1.99
CA ILE A 163 -14.16 8.08 -1.68
C ILE A 163 -12.72 7.72 -2.11
N ILE A 164 -12.24 6.54 -1.77
CA ILE A 164 -10.86 6.10 -2.08
C ILE A 164 -10.68 5.97 -3.59
N CYS A 165 -11.59 5.26 -4.27
CA CYS A 165 -11.53 5.10 -5.73
C CYS A 165 -11.64 6.44 -6.45
N GLY A 166 -12.55 7.32 -6.01
CA GLY A 166 -12.71 8.66 -6.57
C GLY A 166 -11.46 9.51 -6.41
N THR A 167 -10.81 9.44 -5.24
CA THR A 167 -9.56 10.14 -4.98
C THR A 167 -8.42 9.59 -5.85
N ALA A 168 -8.31 8.28 -5.99
CA ALA A 168 -7.31 7.62 -6.84
C ALA A 168 -7.46 8.05 -8.30
N ILE A 169 -8.68 8.01 -8.84
CA ILE A 169 -8.98 8.43 -10.21
C ILE A 169 -8.66 9.92 -10.40
N ALA A 170 -9.06 10.77 -9.46
CA ALA A 170 -8.78 12.21 -9.53
C ALA A 170 -7.27 12.50 -9.53
N MET A 171 -6.49 11.79 -8.71
CA MET A 171 -5.03 11.89 -8.71
C MET A 171 -4.43 11.43 -10.04
N PHE A 172 -4.86 10.28 -10.55
CA PHE A 172 -4.38 9.75 -11.82
C PHE A 172 -4.60 10.72 -12.96
N LEU A 173 -5.82 11.26 -13.10
CA LEU A 173 -6.17 12.23 -14.15
C LEU A 173 -5.37 13.53 -14.04
N ARG A 174 -5.02 13.96 -12.83
CA ARG A 174 -4.17 15.14 -12.63
C ARG A 174 -2.72 14.88 -13.00
N THR A 175 -2.17 13.74 -12.58
CA THR A 175 -0.78 13.36 -12.88
C THR A 175 -0.56 13.27 -14.39
N THR A 176 -1.45 12.59 -15.10
CA THR A 176 -1.37 12.44 -16.56
C THR A 176 -1.56 13.76 -17.33
N ARG A 177 -2.30 14.73 -16.78
CA ARG A 177 -2.45 16.06 -17.41
C ARG A 177 -1.20 16.91 -17.21
N THR A 178 -0.52 16.77 -16.09
CA THR A 178 0.69 17.57 -15.80
C THR A 178 1.89 17.11 -16.66
N GLU A 179 1.92 15.85 -17.08
CA GLU A 179 2.96 15.33 -17.98
C GLU A 179 2.77 15.76 -19.45
N LYS A 180 1.55 16.11 -19.84
CA LYS A 180 1.22 16.52 -21.22
C LYS A 180 1.28 18.04 -21.45
N ALA A 181 1.51 18.83 -20.41
CA ALA A 181 1.56 20.30 -20.45
C ALA A 181 2.99 20.83 -20.28
#